data_1f0fa51f5c865817b87c58b1bdf98adc
#
_entry.id   1f0fa51f5c865817b87c58b1bdf98adc
#
_cell.length_a   1.000
_cell.length_b   1.000
_cell.length_c   1.000
_cell.angle_alpha   90.00
_cell.angle_beta   90.00
_cell.angle_gamma   90.00
#
_symmetry.space_group_name_H-M   'P 1'
#
loop_
_entity.id
_entity.type
_entity.pdbx_description
1 polymer ?
#
loop_
_entity_poly.entity_id
_entity_poly.type
_entity_poly.pdbx_seq_one_letter_code
_entity_poly.pdbx_strand_id
1 'polypeptide(L)'
;MACRLFAQAVPATPRLHMSDAISSAPVPVSPLLAVVVPVRNEAENIAPLVAEISAALADVAHEIIYVDDGSTDGTAQALKATAATTPALRVLRHATSCGQSAAIVSGVRAARAPWIATLDGDGQNDPADIPGMWAFVQGEPENDRLLAAGWRTTRKDTQVKRLSSRWANRIRAGLLGDATPDTGCGLKLFPRALFLELPAFDHMHRYLPALVLRAGGRVVSRPVNHRPRLRGQSNYGTLDRLLVGISDLMGVMWLQRRWKRPRLLPPGQE
;
A
#
# COMPACT_ATOMS: atom_id res chain seq x y z
N MET A 1 -10.84 -21.28 -90.46
CA MET A 1 -10.32 -21.79 -89.16
C MET A 1 -10.83 -20.84 -88.09
N ALA A 2 -11.89 -21.22 -87.37
CA ALA A 2 -12.54 -20.37 -86.36
C ALA A 2 -12.15 -20.85 -84.98
N CYS A 3 -11.49 -19.97 -84.23
CA CYS A 3 -11.12 -20.27 -82.84
C CYS A 3 -12.28 -19.87 -81.92
N ARG A 4 -12.90 -20.83 -81.27
CA ARG A 4 -13.95 -20.63 -80.22
C ARG A 4 -13.28 -20.38 -78.86
N LEU A 5 -13.46 -19.17 -78.35
CA LEU A 5 -13.17 -18.85 -76.97
C LEU A 5 -14.27 -19.40 -76.05
N PHE A 6 -13.91 -20.31 -75.15
CA PHE A 6 -14.75 -20.76 -74.03
C PHE A 6 -14.65 -19.71 -72.90
N ALA A 7 -15.75 -19.04 -72.64
CA ALA A 7 -15.91 -18.25 -71.43
C ALA A 7 -16.28 -19.20 -70.25
N GLN A 8 -15.36 -19.36 -69.29
CA GLN A 8 -15.66 -20.05 -68.03
C GLN A 8 -16.32 -19.07 -67.07
N ALA A 9 -17.51 -19.43 -66.58
CA ALA A 9 -18.21 -18.70 -65.52
C ALA A 9 -17.47 -18.85 -64.18
N VAL A 10 -17.15 -17.72 -63.51
CA VAL A 10 -16.60 -17.67 -62.17
C VAL A 10 -17.74 -17.90 -61.18
N PRO A 11 -17.64 -18.85 -60.22
CA PRO A 11 -18.66 -19.07 -59.21
C PRO A 11 -18.67 -17.89 -58.23
N ALA A 12 -19.89 -17.41 -57.89
CA ALA A 12 -20.14 -16.37 -56.91
C ALA A 12 -19.70 -16.80 -55.50
N THR A 13 -18.83 -16.01 -54.88
CA THR A 13 -18.40 -16.19 -53.47
C THR A 13 -19.59 -15.96 -52.52
N PRO A 14 -19.84 -16.83 -51.55
CA PRO A 14 -20.90 -16.61 -50.56
C PRO A 14 -20.53 -15.40 -49.68
N ARG A 15 -21.44 -14.43 -49.56
CA ARG A 15 -21.35 -13.35 -48.58
C ARG A 15 -21.51 -13.95 -47.18
N LEU A 16 -20.43 -14.00 -46.42
CA LEU A 16 -20.48 -14.24 -44.99
C LEU A 16 -21.21 -13.07 -44.34
N HIS A 17 -22.41 -13.32 -43.83
CA HIS A 17 -23.06 -12.46 -42.85
C HIS A 17 -22.22 -12.50 -41.56
N MET A 18 -21.33 -11.49 -41.43
CA MET A 18 -20.70 -11.20 -40.14
C MET A 18 -21.70 -10.52 -39.23
N SER A 19 -22.52 -11.31 -38.56
CA SER A 19 -23.19 -10.91 -37.31
C SER A 19 -22.26 -11.27 -36.17
N ASP A 20 -21.16 -10.56 -36.06
CA ASP A 20 -20.31 -10.60 -34.88
C ASP A 20 -21.05 -9.84 -33.78
N ALA A 21 -21.82 -10.58 -32.97
CA ALA A 21 -22.16 -10.14 -31.64
C ALA A 21 -20.83 -9.96 -30.89
N ILE A 22 -20.37 -8.70 -30.82
CA ILE A 22 -19.28 -8.32 -29.95
C ILE A 22 -19.77 -8.60 -28.53
N SER A 23 -19.45 -9.79 -28.03
CA SER A 23 -19.54 -10.10 -26.61
C SER A 23 -18.59 -9.14 -25.91
N SER A 24 -19.13 -8.03 -25.41
CA SER A 24 -18.41 -7.11 -24.53
C SER A 24 -18.19 -7.80 -23.20
N ALA A 25 -17.18 -8.65 -23.14
CA ALA A 25 -16.64 -9.02 -21.82
C ALA A 25 -16.32 -7.71 -21.09
N PRO A 26 -16.76 -7.50 -19.84
CA PRO A 26 -16.49 -6.28 -19.12
C PRO A 26 -14.97 -6.08 -19.08
N VAL A 27 -14.51 -4.94 -19.61
CA VAL A 27 -13.09 -4.55 -19.52
C VAL A 27 -12.76 -4.57 -18.03
N PRO A 28 -11.75 -5.33 -17.59
CA PRO A 28 -11.40 -5.39 -16.18
C PRO A 28 -11.10 -3.96 -15.69
N VAL A 29 -11.93 -3.45 -14.80
CA VAL A 29 -11.74 -2.12 -14.22
C VAL A 29 -10.39 -2.14 -13.50
N SER A 30 -9.46 -1.31 -13.95
CA SER A 30 -8.17 -1.19 -13.28
C SER A 30 -8.37 -0.72 -11.84
N PRO A 31 -7.75 -1.33 -10.84
CA PRO A 31 -7.91 -0.92 -9.45
C PRO A 31 -7.40 0.51 -9.26
N LEU A 32 -8.15 1.30 -8.50
CA LEU A 32 -7.78 2.65 -8.09
C LEU A 32 -6.94 2.66 -6.81
N LEU A 33 -7.18 1.69 -5.95
CA LEU A 33 -6.56 1.57 -4.63
C LEU A 33 -6.05 0.13 -4.41
N ALA A 34 -4.81 -0.02 -3.95
CA ALA A 34 -4.26 -1.28 -3.47
C ALA A 34 -4.13 -1.24 -1.95
N VAL A 35 -4.69 -2.23 -1.26
CA VAL A 35 -4.45 -2.41 0.18
C VAL A 35 -3.31 -3.39 0.37
N VAL A 36 -2.17 -2.92 0.89
CA VAL A 36 -0.96 -3.72 1.14
C VAL A 36 -0.89 -4.11 2.61
N VAL A 37 -0.90 -5.40 2.88
CA VAL A 37 -0.91 -5.97 4.23
C VAL A 37 0.28 -6.91 4.42
N PRO A 38 1.35 -6.47 5.10
CA PRO A 38 2.44 -7.34 5.51
C PRO A 38 1.99 -8.24 6.66
N VAL A 39 2.27 -9.53 6.58
CA VAL A 39 1.92 -10.49 7.63
C VAL A 39 3.07 -11.44 7.93
N ARG A 40 3.14 -11.85 9.20
CA ARG A 40 4.02 -12.93 9.65
C ARG A 40 3.42 -13.62 10.87
N ASN A 41 3.07 -14.90 10.71
CA ASN A 41 2.45 -15.72 11.75
C ASN A 41 1.12 -15.12 12.27
N GLU A 42 0.20 -14.84 11.33
CA GLU A 42 -1.09 -14.19 11.58
C GLU A 42 -2.26 -15.00 10.98
N ALA A 43 -2.15 -16.33 10.95
CA ALA A 43 -3.10 -17.24 10.29
C ALA A 43 -4.58 -16.95 10.62
N GLU A 44 -4.88 -16.67 11.90
CA GLU A 44 -6.25 -16.47 12.38
C GLU A 44 -6.84 -15.11 11.98
N ASN A 45 -6.00 -14.14 11.59
CA ASN A 45 -6.42 -12.80 11.21
C ASN A 45 -6.69 -12.65 9.71
N ILE A 46 -6.24 -13.61 8.87
CA ILE A 46 -6.28 -13.48 7.40
C ILE A 46 -7.70 -13.33 6.87
N ALA A 47 -8.54 -14.35 7.04
CA ALA A 47 -9.87 -14.37 6.45
C ALA A 47 -10.78 -13.25 7.00
N PRO A 48 -10.83 -12.97 8.32
CA PRO A 48 -11.62 -11.87 8.85
C PRO A 48 -11.19 -10.51 8.29
N LEU A 49 -9.89 -10.22 8.27
CA LEU A 49 -9.38 -8.92 7.83
C LEU A 49 -9.58 -8.71 6.32
N VAL A 50 -9.42 -9.75 5.49
CA VAL A 50 -9.73 -9.69 4.06
C VAL A 50 -11.21 -9.40 3.82
N ALA A 51 -12.11 -10.06 4.57
CA ALA A 51 -13.55 -9.81 4.47
C ALA A 51 -13.91 -8.36 4.86
N GLU A 52 -13.32 -7.84 5.95
CA GLU A 52 -13.52 -6.46 6.40
C GLU A 52 -13.00 -5.43 5.36
N ILE A 53 -11.81 -5.65 4.77
CA ILE A 53 -11.27 -4.78 3.70
C ILE A 53 -12.21 -4.81 2.49
N SER A 54 -12.65 -5.98 2.06
CA SER A 54 -13.54 -6.12 0.91
C SER A 54 -14.89 -5.44 1.15
N ALA A 55 -15.45 -5.56 2.36
CA ALA A 55 -16.69 -4.89 2.74
C ALA A 55 -16.53 -3.36 2.79
N ALA A 56 -15.43 -2.88 3.37
CA ALA A 56 -15.16 -1.45 3.48
C ALA A 56 -14.95 -0.78 2.10
N LEU A 57 -14.45 -1.50 1.12
CA LEU A 57 -14.12 -1.00 -0.21
C LEU A 57 -15.09 -1.50 -1.30
N ALA A 58 -16.30 -1.93 -0.94
CA ALA A 58 -17.27 -2.47 -1.91
C ALA A 58 -17.56 -1.52 -3.08
N ASP A 59 -17.55 -0.21 -2.84
CA ASP A 59 -17.81 0.84 -3.84
C ASP A 59 -16.54 1.40 -4.50
N VAL A 60 -15.35 0.87 -4.18
CA VAL A 60 -14.07 1.32 -4.72
C VAL A 60 -13.41 0.19 -5.50
N ALA A 61 -13.05 0.44 -6.76
CA ALA A 61 -12.25 -0.52 -7.53
C ALA A 61 -10.89 -0.72 -6.84
N HIS A 62 -10.68 -1.90 -6.24
CA HIS A 62 -9.51 -2.16 -5.40
C HIS A 62 -8.88 -3.52 -5.65
N GLU A 63 -7.63 -3.65 -5.24
CA GLU A 63 -6.93 -4.91 -5.06
C GLU A 63 -6.40 -5.01 -3.62
N ILE A 64 -6.28 -6.22 -3.12
CA ILE A 64 -5.72 -6.52 -1.80
C ILE A 64 -4.44 -7.33 -2.02
N ILE A 65 -3.32 -6.89 -1.45
CA ILE A 65 -2.03 -7.54 -1.61
C ILE A 65 -1.50 -7.91 -0.23
N TYR A 66 -1.58 -9.19 0.09
CA TYR A 66 -0.92 -9.73 1.27
C TYR A 66 0.51 -10.14 0.94
N VAL A 67 1.42 -9.77 1.81
CA VAL A 67 2.83 -10.19 1.71
C VAL A 67 3.17 -11.01 2.95
N ASP A 68 3.25 -12.33 2.78
CA ASP A 68 3.70 -13.27 3.80
C ASP A 68 5.22 -13.20 3.94
N ASP A 69 5.69 -12.59 5.01
CA ASP A 69 7.11 -12.40 5.30
C ASP A 69 7.73 -13.65 5.97
N GLY A 70 7.66 -14.78 5.25
CA GLY A 70 8.30 -16.04 5.68
C GLY A 70 7.65 -16.63 6.94
N SER A 71 6.30 -16.68 7.00
CA SER A 71 5.58 -17.32 8.10
C SER A 71 5.92 -18.81 8.21
N THR A 72 5.92 -19.29 9.46
CA THR A 72 6.20 -20.69 9.84
C THR A 72 5.00 -21.42 10.41
N ASP A 73 3.86 -20.74 10.52
CA ASP A 73 2.57 -21.26 10.98
C ASP A 73 1.60 -21.56 9.82
N GLY A 74 0.30 -21.62 10.09
CA GLY A 74 -0.78 -21.81 9.12
C GLY A 74 -1.07 -20.60 8.22
N THR A 75 -0.32 -19.49 8.29
CA THR A 75 -0.61 -18.24 7.54
C THR A 75 -0.65 -18.47 6.03
N ALA A 76 0.32 -19.21 5.47
CA ALA A 76 0.37 -19.46 4.04
C ALA A 76 -0.85 -20.26 3.54
N GLN A 77 -1.30 -21.24 4.33
CA GLN A 77 -2.50 -22.04 4.03
C GLN A 77 -3.76 -21.17 4.10
N ALA A 78 -3.90 -20.32 5.14
CA ALA A 78 -5.01 -19.40 5.29
C ALA A 78 -5.09 -18.41 4.12
N LEU A 79 -3.95 -17.83 3.71
CA LEU A 79 -3.86 -16.94 2.55
C LEU A 79 -4.29 -17.64 1.25
N LYS A 80 -3.80 -18.87 1.00
CA LYS A 80 -4.18 -19.65 -0.18
C LYS A 80 -5.68 -19.96 -0.21
N ALA A 81 -6.26 -20.37 0.92
CA ALA A 81 -7.68 -20.66 1.05
C ALA A 81 -8.55 -19.42 0.81
N THR A 82 -8.17 -18.28 1.42
CA THR A 82 -8.90 -17.01 1.28
C THR A 82 -8.81 -16.46 -0.16
N ALA A 83 -7.65 -16.58 -0.82
CA ALA A 83 -7.47 -16.14 -2.20
C ALA A 83 -8.32 -16.94 -3.20
N ALA A 84 -8.63 -18.19 -2.91
CA ALA A 84 -9.49 -19.02 -3.77
C ALA A 84 -10.94 -18.48 -3.86
N THR A 85 -11.40 -17.74 -2.85
CA THR A 85 -12.76 -17.19 -2.76
C THR A 85 -12.83 -15.66 -2.91
N THR A 86 -11.67 -14.99 -2.98
CA THR A 86 -11.59 -13.53 -3.04
C THR A 86 -10.75 -13.08 -4.25
N PRO A 87 -11.37 -12.82 -5.41
CA PRO A 87 -10.65 -12.47 -6.65
C PRO A 87 -9.77 -11.21 -6.53
N ALA A 88 -10.12 -10.27 -5.64
CA ALA A 88 -9.34 -9.07 -5.39
C ALA A 88 -8.04 -9.35 -4.61
N LEU A 89 -7.91 -10.52 -3.96
CA LEU A 89 -6.76 -10.86 -3.13
C LEU A 89 -5.64 -11.48 -3.97
N ARG A 90 -4.46 -10.88 -3.84
CA ARG A 90 -3.19 -11.40 -4.37
C ARG A 90 -2.22 -11.64 -3.22
N VAL A 91 -1.48 -12.73 -3.31
CA VAL A 91 -0.55 -13.14 -2.25
C VAL A 91 0.86 -13.16 -2.81
N LEU A 92 1.77 -12.51 -2.09
CA LEU A 92 3.22 -12.62 -2.28
C LEU A 92 3.79 -13.32 -1.05
N ARG A 93 4.90 -14.06 -1.25
CA ARG A 93 5.57 -14.73 -0.15
C ARG A 93 7.08 -14.55 -0.26
N HIS A 94 7.71 -14.15 0.83
CA HIS A 94 9.16 -14.16 0.98
C HIS A 94 9.64 -15.56 1.36
N ALA A 95 10.78 -15.99 0.85
CA ALA A 95 11.38 -17.28 1.22
C ALA A 95 11.80 -17.32 2.69
N THR A 96 12.24 -16.18 3.22
CA THR A 96 12.62 -15.95 4.61
C THR A 96 12.10 -14.60 5.06
N SER A 97 11.97 -14.37 6.37
CA SER A 97 11.56 -13.08 6.89
C SER A 97 12.60 -12.00 6.60
N CYS A 98 12.16 -10.94 5.94
CA CYS A 98 12.96 -9.76 5.58
C CYS A 98 12.48 -8.50 6.32
N GLY A 99 11.47 -8.61 7.18
CA GLY A 99 10.90 -7.52 7.96
C GLY A 99 9.76 -6.78 7.28
N GLN A 100 8.97 -6.08 8.09
CA GLN A 100 7.75 -5.40 7.66
C GLN A 100 7.99 -4.38 6.52
N SER A 101 9.10 -3.64 6.56
CA SER A 101 9.42 -2.67 5.52
C SER A 101 9.65 -3.34 4.17
N ALA A 102 10.41 -4.43 4.12
CA ALA A 102 10.64 -5.19 2.90
C ALA A 102 9.33 -5.76 2.34
N ALA A 103 8.45 -6.25 3.21
CA ALA A 103 7.14 -6.75 2.82
C ALA A 103 6.27 -5.64 2.22
N ILE A 104 6.22 -4.45 2.83
CA ILE A 104 5.51 -3.29 2.26
C ILE A 104 6.10 -2.92 0.90
N VAL A 105 7.42 -2.84 0.76
CA VAL A 105 8.09 -2.51 -0.51
C VAL A 105 7.73 -3.53 -1.60
N SER A 106 7.73 -4.83 -1.27
CA SER A 106 7.34 -5.89 -2.19
C SER A 106 5.89 -5.76 -2.63
N GLY A 107 4.97 -5.47 -1.70
CA GLY A 107 3.55 -5.25 -1.98
C GLY A 107 3.31 -4.03 -2.87
N VAL A 108 3.94 -2.88 -2.55
CA VAL A 108 3.81 -1.64 -3.34
C VAL A 108 4.37 -1.81 -4.75
N ARG A 109 5.49 -2.52 -4.92
CA ARG A 109 6.05 -2.82 -6.25
C ARG A 109 5.12 -3.69 -7.08
N ALA A 110 4.47 -4.66 -6.47
CA ALA A 110 3.53 -5.57 -7.13
C ALA A 110 2.15 -4.95 -7.40
N ALA A 111 1.81 -3.86 -6.73
CA ALA A 111 0.53 -3.18 -6.90
C ALA A 111 0.37 -2.63 -8.33
N ARG A 112 -0.86 -2.71 -8.85
CA ARG A 112 -1.28 -2.15 -10.13
C ARG A 112 -1.96 -0.79 -9.95
N ALA A 113 -2.61 -0.61 -8.80
CA ALA A 113 -3.31 0.62 -8.46
C ALA A 113 -2.35 1.81 -8.30
N PRO A 114 -2.76 3.02 -8.68
CA PRO A 114 -1.97 4.24 -8.50
C PRO A 114 -1.87 4.69 -7.04
N TRP A 115 -2.80 4.25 -6.19
CA TRP A 115 -2.83 4.57 -4.77
C TRP A 115 -2.65 3.34 -3.90
N ILE A 116 -1.97 3.53 -2.78
CA ILE A 116 -1.70 2.47 -1.80
C ILE A 116 -2.29 2.85 -0.46
N ALA A 117 -3.03 1.93 0.14
CA ALA A 117 -3.32 1.92 1.57
C ALA A 117 -2.48 0.82 2.24
N THR A 118 -1.80 1.11 3.34
CA THR A 118 -1.15 0.08 4.15
C THR A 118 -1.98 -0.23 5.39
N LEU A 119 -1.98 -1.48 5.82
CA LEU A 119 -2.59 -1.95 7.08
C LEU A 119 -1.66 -2.94 7.76
N ASP A 120 -1.66 -2.97 9.09
CA ASP A 120 -1.02 -4.07 9.84
C ASP A 120 -1.92 -5.31 9.80
N GLY A 121 -1.33 -6.49 9.67
CA GLY A 121 -2.06 -7.76 9.53
C GLY A 121 -2.65 -8.32 10.81
N ASP A 122 -2.47 -7.64 11.95
CA ASP A 122 -2.91 -8.07 13.28
C ASP A 122 -4.35 -7.64 13.64
N GLY A 123 -5.05 -6.98 12.71
CA GLY A 123 -6.43 -6.53 12.87
C GLY A 123 -6.63 -5.32 13.79
N GLN A 124 -5.56 -4.68 14.26
CA GLN A 124 -5.66 -3.50 15.13
C GLN A 124 -6.08 -2.23 14.38
N ASN A 125 -5.73 -2.12 13.09
CA ASN A 125 -6.26 -1.05 12.23
C ASN A 125 -7.65 -1.41 11.74
N ASP A 126 -8.57 -0.46 11.73
CA ASP A 126 -9.92 -0.65 11.26
C ASP A 126 -10.00 -0.39 9.73
N PRO A 127 -10.31 -1.39 8.89
CA PRO A 127 -10.49 -1.16 7.46
C PRO A 127 -11.62 -0.18 7.13
N ALA A 128 -12.61 0.00 8.02
CA ALA A 128 -13.69 0.96 7.84
C ALA A 128 -13.22 2.43 7.80
N ASP A 129 -11.99 2.71 8.24
CA ASP A 129 -11.40 4.06 8.13
C ASP A 129 -10.86 4.36 6.71
N ILE A 130 -10.61 3.32 5.88
CA ILE A 130 -10.02 3.49 4.54
C ILE A 130 -10.90 4.36 3.63
N PRO A 131 -12.22 4.14 3.50
CA PRO A 131 -13.07 4.96 2.64
C PRO A 131 -13.04 6.45 2.98
N GLY A 132 -13.05 6.79 4.28
CA GLY A 132 -12.95 8.18 4.73
C GLY A 132 -11.60 8.82 4.40
N MET A 133 -10.50 8.08 4.54
CA MET A 133 -9.16 8.53 4.12
C MET A 133 -9.06 8.63 2.61
N TRP A 134 -9.67 7.70 1.87
CA TRP A 134 -9.73 7.71 0.40
C TRP A 134 -10.47 8.94 -0.12
N ALA A 135 -11.67 9.20 0.37
CA ALA A 135 -12.44 10.40 0.01
C ALA A 135 -11.65 11.70 0.32
N PHE A 136 -10.96 11.75 1.47
CA PHE A 136 -10.11 12.88 1.82
C PHE A 136 -9.01 13.12 0.79
N VAL A 137 -8.19 12.10 0.44
CA VAL A 137 -7.08 12.32 -0.50
C VAL A 137 -7.56 12.63 -1.92
N GLN A 138 -8.73 12.12 -2.32
CA GLN A 138 -9.32 12.48 -3.63
C GLN A 138 -9.81 13.94 -3.67
N GLY A 139 -10.22 14.51 -2.56
CA GLY A 139 -10.64 15.92 -2.45
C GLY A 139 -9.49 16.92 -2.31
N GLU A 140 -8.26 16.46 -2.04
CA GLU A 140 -7.12 17.34 -1.84
C GLU A 140 -6.49 17.78 -3.18
N PRO A 141 -6.18 19.08 -3.36
CA PRO A 141 -5.42 19.54 -4.51
C PRO A 141 -3.98 19.01 -4.43
N GLU A 142 -3.35 18.78 -5.58
CA GLU A 142 -1.96 18.31 -5.70
C GLU A 142 -1.70 17.06 -4.82
N ASN A 143 -2.60 16.07 -4.94
CA ASN A 143 -2.57 14.87 -4.12
C ASN A 143 -1.52 13.83 -4.56
N ASP A 144 -0.89 14.03 -5.72
CA ASP A 144 0.15 13.16 -6.29
C ASP A 144 1.40 13.00 -5.41
N ARG A 145 1.57 13.90 -4.42
CA ARG A 145 2.66 13.86 -3.44
C ARG A 145 2.15 13.91 -1.98
N LEU A 146 0.91 13.48 -1.76
CA LEU A 146 0.27 13.50 -0.45
C LEU A 146 0.40 12.16 0.27
N LEU A 147 0.84 12.18 1.53
CA LEU A 147 0.70 11.09 2.49
C LEU A 147 -0.38 11.44 3.51
N ALA A 148 -1.48 10.70 3.53
CA ALA A 148 -2.42 10.70 4.64
C ALA A 148 -1.99 9.61 5.64
N ALA A 149 -1.61 10.02 6.86
CA ALA A 149 -1.16 9.13 7.93
C ALA A 149 -2.26 8.98 8.98
N GLY A 150 -2.62 7.76 9.33
CA GLY A 150 -3.57 7.49 10.41
C GLY A 150 -3.02 7.97 11.76
N TRP A 151 -3.88 8.54 12.58
CA TRP A 151 -3.59 8.97 13.94
C TRP A 151 -4.56 8.31 14.92
N ARG A 152 -4.03 7.39 15.75
CA ARG A 152 -4.81 6.68 16.76
C ARG A 152 -5.12 7.59 17.93
N THR A 153 -6.34 8.13 18.00
CA THR A 153 -6.76 9.10 19.04
C THR A 153 -7.04 8.43 20.38
N THR A 154 -7.47 7.18 20.39
CA THR A 154 -7.88 6.40 21.58
C THR A 154 -6.88 5.29 21.93
N ARG A 155 -5.65 5.64 22.35
CA ARG A 155 -4.71 4.65 22.88
C ARG A 155 -4.99 4.40 24.38
N LYS A 156 -5.33 3.16 24.73
CA LYS A 156 -5.44 2.69 26.13
C LYS A 156 -4.07 2.34 26.72
N ASP A 157 -3.07 3.21 26.53
CA ASP A 157 -1.75 3.04 27.12
C ASP A 157 -1.71 3.57 28.56
N THR A 158 -0.88 2.97 29.41
CA THR A 158 -0.60 3.50 30.75
C THR A 158 -0.03 4.93 30.66
N GLN A 159 -0.29 5.76 31.69
CA GLN A 159 0.15 7.17 31.69
C GLN A 159 1.65 7.32 31.45
N VAL A 160 2.48 6.44 32.02
CA VAL A 160 3.93 6.45 31.84
C VAL A 160 4.32 6.18 30.38
N LYS A 161 3.71 5.18 29.72
CA LYS A 161 3.95 4.88 28.30
C LYS A 161 3.48 6.02 27.40
N ARG A 162 2.37 6.69 27.73
CA ARG A 162 1.88 7.86 27.00
C ARG A 162 2.85 9.04 27.08
N LEU A 163 3.42 9.31 28.26
CA LEU A 163 4.34 10.42 28.45
C LEU A 163 5.69 10.20 27.74
N SER A 164 6.30 9.01 27.93
CA SER A 164 7.53 8.63 27.25
C SER A 164 7.39 8.63 25.73
N SER A 165 6.28 8.13 25.21
CA SER A 165 5.95 8.12 23.78
C SER A 165 5.77 9.54 23.20
N ARG A 166 5.14 10.45 23.96
CA ARG A 166 4.99 11.87 23.57
C ARG A 166 6.32 12.59 23.50
N TRP A 167 7.20 12.37 24.48
CA TRP A 167 8.56 12.95 24.48
C TRP A 167 9.40 12.42 23.31
N ALA A 168 9.43 11.11 23.11
CA ALA A 168 10.14 10.49 21.99
C ALA A 168 9.64 11.00 20.63
N ASN A 169 8.31 11.10 20.46
CA ASN A 169 7.72 11.65 19.23
C ASN A 169 8.04 13.13 19.05
N ARG A 170 8.07 13.95 20.11
CA ARG A 170 8.40 15.36 20.03
C ARG A 170 9.87 15.58 19.65
N ILE A 171 10.80 14.81 20.24
CA ILE A 171 12.22 14.83 19.87
C ILE A 171 12.39 14.42 18.41
N ARG A 172 11.78 13.32 17.99
CA ARG A 172 11.81 12.84 16.62
C ARG A 172 11.23 13.88 15.64
N ALA A 173 10.06 14.44 15.95
CA ALA A 173 9.42 15.47 15.14
C ALA A 173 10.30 16.71 14.96
N GLY A 174 10.96 17.16 16.03
CA GLY A 174 11.91 18.28 15.97
C GLY A 174 13.16 17.98 15.13
N LEU A 175 13.68 16.74 15.21
CA LEU A 175 14.87 16.32 14.48
C LEU A 175 14.59 16.06 12.99
N LEU A 176 13.42 15.51 12.65
CA LEU A 176 13.06 15.14 11.29
C LEU A 176 12.18 16.18 10.58
N GLY A 177 11.71 17.21 11.28
CA GLY A 177 10.80 18.21 10.71
C GLY A 177 9.41 17.65 10.38
N ASP A 178 9.05 16.47 10.93
CA ASP A 178 7.76 15.86 10.68
C ASP A 178 6.84 16.06 11.90
N ALA A 179 5.75 16.79 11.73
CA ALA A 179 4.76 17.04 12.79
C ALA A 179 3.75 15.90 12.99
N THR A 180 4.07 14.69 12.54
CA THR A 180 3.15 13.54 12.60
C THR A 180 3.02 13.03 14.03
N PRO A 181 1.81 13.03 14.63
CA PRO A 181 1.62 12.67 16.04
C PRO A 181 1.76 11.16 16.30
N ASP A 182 1.53 10.31 15.27
CA ASP A 182 1.57 8.85 15.38
C ASP A 182 2.17 8.19 14.13
N THR A 183 3.50 8.12 14.07
CA THR A 183 4.19 7.46 12.93
C THR A 183 4.12 5.95 12.97
N GLY A 184 3.77 5.38 14.13
CA GLY A 184 3.61 3.94 14.31
C GLY A 184 2.26 3.38 13.87
N CYS A 185 1.33 4.21 13.41
CA CYS A 185 0.08 3.72 12.84
C CYS A 185 0.33 3.01 11.51
N GLY A 186 -0.16 1.76 11.36
CA GLY A 186 -0.03 0.98 10.12
C GLY A 186 -0.85 1.55 8.97
N LEU A 187 -2.00 2.17 9.27
CA LEU A 187 -2.88 2.73 8.25
C LEU A 187 -2.30 4.04 7.68
N LYS A 188 -1.90 4.00 6.44
CA LYS A 188 -1.38 5.13 5.66
C LYS A 188 -1.87 5.04 4.24
N LEU A 189 -2.19 6.19 3.63
CA LEU A 189 -2.64 6.30 2.25
C LEU A 189 -1.69 7.23 1.48
N PHE A 190 -1.18 6.78 0.33
CA PHE A 190 -0.21 7.53 -0.47
C PHE A 190 -0.19 7.08 -1.94
N PRO A 191 0.26 7.94 -2.87
CA PRO A 191 0.48 7.56 -4.27
C PRO A 191 1.61 6.52 -4.38
N ARG A 192 1.38 5.48 -5.17
CA ARG A 192 2.38 4.44 -5.46
C ARG A 192 3.66 5.04 -6.04
N ALA A 193 3.53 5.98 -6.99
CA ALA A 193 4.68 6.63 -7.63
C ALA A 193 5.56 7.35 -6.60
N LEU A 194 4.97 8.11 -5.68
CA LEU A 194 5.69 8.79 -4.60
C LEU A 194 6.48 7.81 -3.73
N PHE A 195 5.87 6.69 -3.33
CA PHE A 195 6.55 5.70 -2.48
C PHE A 195 7.75 5.08 -3.18
N LEU A 196 7.66 4.80 -4.48
CA LEU A 196 8.74 4.18 -5.26
C LEU A 196 9.96 5.11 -5.45
N GLU A 197 9.80 6.42 -5.27
CA GLU A 197 10.91 7.38 -5.24
C GLU A 197 11.68 7.39 -3.90
N LEU A 198 11.08 6.82 -2.84
CA LEU A 198 11.67 6.86 -1.50
C LEU A 198 12.79 5.82 -1.36
N PRO A 199 13.86 6.13 -0.60
CA PRO A 199 14.91 5.16 -0.31
C PRO A 199 14.36 3.99 0.52
N ALA A 200 14.63 2.77 0.09
CA ALA A 200 14.23 1.56 0.79
C ALA A 200 15.32 1.16 1.80
N PHE A 201 14.92 0.96 3.07
CA PHE A 201 15.76 0.46 4.15
C PHE A 201 14.88 -0.17 5.25
N ASP A 202 15.49 -0.92 6.16
CA ASP A 202 14.76 -1.51 7.27
C ASP A 202 14.09 -0.45 8.15
N HIS A 203 12.89 -0.74 8.63
CA HIS A 203 12.04 0.16 9.42
C HIS A 203 11.60 1.46 8.72
N MET A 204 11.86 1.64 7.41
CA MET A 204 11.45 2.84 6.67
C MET A 204 9.95 3.18 6.82
N HIS A 205 9.11 2.16 7.03
CA HIS A 205 7.65 2.34 7.21
C HIS A 205 7.29 3.26 8.39
N ARG A 206 8.18 3.38 9.41
CA ARG A 206 8.03 4.28 10.56
C ARG A 206 8.43 5.71 10.24
N TYR A 207 9.21 5.91 9.19
CA TYR A 207 9.78 7.19 8.78
C TYR A 207 9.14 7.73 7.49
N LEU A 208 8.08 7.10 6.99
CA LEU A 208 7.40 7.54 5.77
C LEU A 208 7.03 9.03 5.77
N PRO A 209 6.50 9.63 6.88
CA PRO A 209 6.25 11.06 6.91
C PRO A 209 7.51 11.89 6.62
N ALA A 210 8.62 11.61 7.30
CA ALA A 210 9.88 12.32 7.10
C ALA A 210 10.45 12.12 5.70
N LEU A 211 10.33 10.92 5.13
CA LEU A 211 10.80 10.59 3.78
C LEU A 211 9.95 11.29 2.71
N VAL A 212 8.64 11.36 2.89
CA VAL A 212 7.72 12.08 1.99
C VAL A 212 8.01 13.57 2.02
N LEU A 213 8.18 14.18 3.18
CA LEU A 213 8.59 15.60 3.30
C LEU A 213 9.93 15.85 2.60
N ARG A 214 10.93 14.99 2.82
CA ARG A 214 12.20 15.02 2.10
C ARG A 214 12.01 14.92 0.59
N ALA A 215 11.11 14.05 0.12
CA ALA A 215 10.74 13.95 -1.28
C ALA A 215 9.87 15.14 -1.76
N GLY A 216 9.53 16.16 -0.90
CA GLY A 216 8.76 17.35 -1.11
C GLY A 216 7.29 17.11 -1.29
N GLY A 217 6.83 16.02 -0.75
CA GLY A 217 5.43 15.79 -0.58
C GLY A 217 4.88 16.52 0.65
N ARG A 218 3.59 16.36 0.85
CA ARG A 218 2.82 16.81 2.02
C ARG A 218 2.43 15.62 2.88
N VAL A 219 2.32 15.88 4.19
CA VAL A 219 1.83 14.88 5.15
C VAL A 219 0.67 15.45 5.92
N VAL A 220 -0.44 14.73 5.95
CA VAL A 220 -1.63 15.09 6.73
C VAL A 220 -1.99 13.93 7.65
N SER A 221 -2.20 14.23 8.94
CA SER A 221 -2.63 13.21 9.91
C SER A 221 -4.16 13.18 9.99
N ARG A 222 -4.74 11.99 9.94
CA ARG A 222 -6.19 11.77 10.02
C ARG A 222 -6.52 10.88 11.21
N PRO A 223 -7.52 11.24 12.04
CA PRO A 223 -7.95 10.39 13.13
C PRO A 223 -8.50 9.07 12.58
N VAL A 224 -8.07 7.96 13.19
CA VAL A 224 -8.50 6.60 12.83
C VAL A 224 -8.79 5.80 14.10
N ASN A 225 -9.64 4.79 13.94
CA ASN A 225 -9.95 3.85 15.01
C ASN A 225 -8.74 2.94 15.31
N HIS A 226 -8.64 2.52 16.56
CA HIS A 226 -7.65 1.53 16.96
C HIS A 226 -8.31 0.48 17.83
N ARG A 227 -8.29 -0.75 17.34
CA ARG A 227 -8.88 -1.89 18.02
C ARG A 227 -7.89 -2.57 18.96
N PRO A 228 -8.34 -3.20 20.04
CA PRO A 228 -7.47 -4.10 20.79
C PRO A 228 -7.07 -5.28 19.91
N ARG A 229 -5.82 -5.76 20.05
CA ARG A 229 -5.40 -7.00 19.40
C ARG A 229 -6.24 -8.15 19.95
N LEU A 230 -6.97 -8.84 19.10
CA LEU A 230 -7.83 -9.95 19.50
C LEU A 230 -7.06 -11.28 19.50
N ARG A 231 -6.00 -11.42 18.68
CA ARG A 231 -5.25 -12.67 18.44
C ARG A 231 -3.78 -12.38 18.20
N GLY A 232 -2.90 -13.37 18.44
CA GLY A 232 -1.46 -13.28 18.20
C GLY A 232 -0.63 -12.71 19.35
N GLN A 233 0.69 -12.93 19.32
CA GLN A 233 1.65 -12.47 20.34
C GLN A 233 2.63 -11.44 19.74
N SER A 234 3.08 -10.49 20.57
CA SER A 234 4.10 -9.51 20.16
C SER A 234 5.50 -10.12 20.22
N ASN A 235 6.18 -10.22 19.11
CA ASN A 235 7.45 -10.96 18.95
C ASN A 235 8.72 -10.14 19.25
N TYR A 236 8.67 -8.99 19.96
CA TYR A 236 9.86 -8.12 20.04
C TYR A 236 10.18 -7.60 21.44
N GLY A 237 11.48 -7.62 21.81
CA GLY A 237 12.04 -7.02 23.02
C GLY A 237 12.12 -5.48 22.97
N THR A 238 12.16 -4.81 24.14
CA THR A 238 12.09 -3.33 24.23
C THR A 238 13.43 -2.62 24.07
N LEU A 239 14.54 -3.20 24.51
CA LEU A 239 15.87 -2.57 24.46
C LEU A 239 16.48 -2.56 23.05
N ASP A 240 16.36 -3.67 22.31
CA ASP A 240 16.85 -3.76 20.92
C ASP A 240 16.13 -2.77 20.03
N ARG A 241 14.82 -2.55 20.27
CA ARG A 241 14.03 -1.54 19.53
C ARG A 241 14.53 -0.11 19.75
N LEU A 242 15.06 0.22 20.92
CA LEU A 242 15.54 1.57 21.22
C LEU A 242 16.84 1.87 20.46
N LEU A 243 17.81 0.94 20.50
CA LEU A 243 19.11 1.11 19.83
C LEU A 243 18.93 1.19 18.31
N VAL A 244 18.15 0.28 17.75
CA VAL A 244 17.79 0.29 16.32
C VAL A 244 17.08 1.60 15.95
N GLY A 245 16.13 2.05 16.78
CA GLY A 245 15.42 3.31 16.53
C GLY A 245 16.32 4.55 16.53
N ILE A 246 17.37 4.60 17.36
CA ILE A 246 18.36 5.69 17.36
C ILE A 246 19.22 5.65 16.10
N SER A 247 19.69 4.45 15.71
CA SER A 247 20.47 4.25 14.49
C SER A 247 19.69 4.69 13.25
N ASP A 248 18.43 4.23 13.12
CA ASP A 248 17.54 4.59 12.04
C ASP A 248 17.28 6.10 11.98
N LEU A 249 17.05 6.73 13.16
CA LEU A 249 16.83 8.18 13.26
C LEU A 249 18.03 8.95 12.71
N MET A 250 19.25 8.57 13.11
CA MET A 250 20.49 9.19 12.59
C MET A 250 20.62 8.98 11.07
N GLY A 251 20.31 7.79 10.59
CA GLY A 251 20.31 7.46 9.16
C GLY A 251 19.35 8.35 8.37
N VAL A 252 18.12 8.53 8.87
CA VAL A 252 17.11 9.38 8.20
C VAL A 252 17.51 10.86 8.26
N MET A 253 18.08 11.35 9.38
CA MET A 253 18.62 12.70 9.47
C MET A 253 19.75 12.93 8.45
N TRP A 254 20.64 11.94 8.30
CA TRP A 254 21.70 11.97 7.30
C TRP A 254 21.12 12.01 5.87
N LEU A 255 20.15 11.18 5.56
CA LEU A 255 19.45 11.15 4.27
C LEU A 255 18.80 12.52 3.95
N GLN A 256 18.14 13.15 4.93
CA GLN A 256 17.51 14.47 4.75
C GLN A 256 18.53 15.55 4.39
N ARG A 257 19.73 15.51 4.98
CA ARG A 257 20.80 16.49 4.72
C ARG A 257 21.57 16.26 3.41
N ARG A 258 21.51 15.07 2.86
CA ARG A 258 22.30 14.67 1.68
C ARG A 258 21.55 14.79 0.36
N TRP A 259 20.31 15.20 0.36
CA TRP A 259 19.50 15.31 -0.84
C TRP A 259 19.34 16.77 -1.29
N LYS A 260 19.73 17.07 -2.55
CA LYS A 260 19.38 18.31 -3.24
C LYS A 260 18.40 17.97 -4.35
N ARG A 261 17.27 18.68 -4.38
CA ARG A 261 16.28 18.50 -5.45
C ARG A 261 16.69 19.33 -6.66
N PRO A 262 16.93 18.71 -7.83
CA PRO A 262 17.10 19.47 -9.06
C PRO A 262 15.75 20.09 -9.45
N ARG A 263 15.76 21.34 -9.83
CA ARG A 263 14.63 22.01 -10.48
C ARG A 263 15.00 22.19 -11.95
N LEU A 264 14.30 21.45 -12.82
CA LEU A 264 14.50 21.62 -14.25
C LEU A 264 13.85 22.93 -14.69
N LEU A 265 14.56 23.70 -15.46
CA LEU A 265 13.98 24.84 -16.14
C LEU A 265 13.16 24.36 -17.34
N PRO A 266 12.05 25.02 -17.69
CA PRO A 266 11.34 24.74 -18.92
C PRO A 266 12.27 24.89 -20.15
N PRO A 267 12.07 24.11 -21.21
CA PRO A 267 12.84 24.29 -22.46
C PRO A 267 12.76 25.73 -22.94
N GLY A 268 13.92 26.36 -23.19
CA GLY A 268 14.03 27.75 -23.64
C GLY A 268 14.16 28.83 -22.56
N GLN A 269 14.35 28.45 -21.29
CA GLN A 269 14.77 29.33 -20.20
C GLN A 269 16.22 28.96 -19.79
N GLU A 270 17.18 29.25 -20.63
CA GLU A 270 18.63 29.16 -20.30
C GLU A 270 19.13 30.43 -19.61
#